data_5d61c4855034c6afc2667b8f84d68819
#
_entry.id   5d61c4855034c6afc2667b8f84d68819
#
_cell.length_a   1.000
_cell.length_b   1.000
_cell.length_c   1.000
_cell.angle_alpha   90.00
_cell.angle_beta   90.00
_cell.angle_gamma   90.00
#
_symmetry.space_group_name_H-M   'P 1'
#
loop_
_entity.id
_entity.type
_entity.pdbx_description
1 polymer ?
#
loop_
_entity_poly.entity_id
_entity_poly.type
_entity_poly.pdbx_seq_one_letter_code
_entity_poly.pdbx_strand_id
1 'polypeptide(L)'
;MSSSREVRYFSIALAVFLALTVSIKSDVVRSEQKPLVFSTWEGFEADKCASIWLIKRFIDRNAVVRFFPKGEIIKEGIPFDTPDAKLRRYHNMCTFEAILKHYKIKDPNLTYIGKIIHDIEINIWERKVLPETAFVRDRFNQMILDSLNNREV
;
A
#
# COMPACT_ATOMS: atom_id res chain seq x y z
N MET A 1 -42.53 -37.83 -38.55
CA MET A 1 -42.26 -38.23 -37.16
C MET A 1 -40.91 -37.71 -36.62
N SER A 2 -40.53 -36.47 -36.96
CA SER A 2 -39.22 -35.90 -36.54
C SER A 2 -39.35 -34.75 -35.52
N SER A 3 -40.54 -34.16 -35.36
CA SER A 3 -40.74 -32.96 -34.57
C SER A 3 -40.65 -33.09 -33.05
N SER A 4 -40.95 -34.27 -32.50
CA SER A 4 -41.00 -34.44 -31.03
C SER A 4 -39.64 -34.69 -30.36
N ARG A 5 -38.61 -35.04 -31.12
CA ARG A 5 -37.26 -35.21 -30.59
C ARG A 5 -36.51 -33.89 -30.47
N GLU A 6 -36.64 -33.02 -31.44
CA GLU A 6 -35.97 -31.71 -31.42
C GLU A 6 -36.47 -30.80 -30.31
N VAL A 7 -37.76 -30.80 -30.03
CA VAL A 7 -38.36 -30.02 -28.92
C VAL A 7 -37.83 -30.50 -27.55
N ARG A 8 -37.59 -31.81 -27.40
CA ARG A 8 -37.02 -32.37 -26.15
C ARG A 8 -35.56 -31.97 -25.94
N TYR A 9 -34.75 -31.97 -26.99
CA TYR A 9 -33.35 -31.55 -26.86
C TYR A 9 -33.23 -30.03 -26.61
N PHE A 10 -34.11 -29.21 -27.19
CA PHE A 10 -34.14 -27.78 -26.94
C PHE A 10 -34.56 -27.48 -25.49
N SER A 11 -35.52 -28.20 -24.94
CA SER A 11 -35.97 -28.05 -23.55
C SER A 11 -34.88 -28.46 -22.55
N ILE A 12 -34.14 -29.55 -22.82
CA ILE A 12 -33.05 -30.02 -21.99
C ILE A 12 -31.86 -29.08 -22.04
N ALA A 13 -31.51 -28.54 -23.24
CA ALA A 13 -30.45 -27.58 -23.40
C ALA A 13 -30.76 -26.25 -22.67
N LEU A 14 -32.01 -25.78 -22.73
CA LEU A 14 -32.46 -24.59 -22.05
C LEU A 14 -32.46 -24.76 -20.52
N ALA A 15 -32.85 -25.94 -20.00
CA ALA A 15 -32.81 -26.24 -18.58
C ALA A 15 -31.38 -26.33 -18.03
N VAL A 16 -30.46 -26.90 -18.80
CA VAL A 16 -29.02 -26.97 -18.44
C VAL A 16 -28.40 -25.56 -18.47
N PHE A 17 -28.79 -24.73 -19.46
CA PHE A 17 -28.28 -23.35 -19.52
C PHE A 17 -28.81 -22.48 -18.36
N LEU A 18 -30.08 -22.68 -17.98
CA LEU A 18 -30.66 -21.97 -16.80
C LEU A 18 -30.04 -22.45 -15.50
N ALA A 19 -29.74 -23.76 -15.36
CA ALA A 19 -29.05 -24.29 -14.18
C ALA A 19 -27.61 -23.79 -14.06
N LEU A 20 -26.92 -23.62 -15.19
CA LEU A 20 -25.57 -23.01 -15.22
C LEU A 20 -25.57 -21.52 -14.86
N THR A 21 -26.61 -20.77 -15.25
CA THR A 21 -26.69 -19.34 -14.90
C THR A 21 -27.10 -19.10 -13.44
N VAL A 22 -27.82 -20.04 -12.82
CA VAL A 22 -28.14 -19.99 -11.38
C VAL A 22 -26.95 -20.39 -10.52
N SER A 23 -26.03 -21.24 -11.05
CA SER A 23 -24.84 -21.66 -10.32
C SER A 23 -23.71 -20.63 -10.30
N ILE A 24 -23.79 -19.55 -11.10
CA ILE A 24 -22.80 -18.44 -11.12
C ILE A 24 -23.20 -17.30 -10.15
N LYS A 25 -24.31 -17.42 -9.46
CA LYS A 25 -24.55 -16.70 -8.20
C LYS A 25 -23.94 -17.45 -7.01
N SER A 26 -22.80 -18.12 -7.24
CA SER A 26 -21.93 -18.46 -6.13
C SER A 26 -21.43 -17.14 -5.57
N ASP A 27 -21.94 -16.83 -4.40
CA ASP A 27 -21.41 -15.91 -3.47
C ASP A 27 -19.90 -15.79 -3.62
N VAL A 28 -19.46 -14.74 -4.32
CA VAL A 28 -18.22 -14.12 -3.98
C VAL A 28 -18.52 -13.54 -2.59
N VAL A 29 -18.49 -14.39 -1.59
CA VAL A 29 -18.22 -14.03 -0.22
C VAL A 29 -16.81 -13.43 -0.34
N ARG A 30 -16.79 -12.15 -0.68
CA ARG A 30 -15.64 -11.30 -0.49
C ARG A 30 -15.50 -11.35 1.03
N SER A 31 -14.69 -12.31 1.50
CA SER A 31 -14.29 -12.34 2.89
C SER A 31 -13.83 -10.91 3.17
N GLU A 32 -14.57 -10.19 3.99
CA GLU A 32 -14.15 -8.86 4.47
C GLU A 32 -12.91 -9.14 5.30
N GLN A 33 -11.78 -9.20 4.60
CA GLN A 33 -10.48 -9.31 5.27
C GLN A 33 -10.40 -8.06 6.14
N LYS A 34 -10.30 -8.28 7.44
CA LYS A 34 -10.12 -7.20 8.40
C LYS A 34 -8.93 -6.35 7.94
N PRO A 35 -9.09 -5.03 7.84
CA PRO A 35 -8.02 -4.16 7.40
C PRO A 35 -6.74 -4.38 8.18
N LEU A 36 -5.60 -4.40 7.51
CA LEU A 36 -4.30 -4.43 8.17
C LEU A 36 -4.13 -3.15 8.98
N VAL A 37 -3.63 -3.29 10.19
CA VAL A 37 -3.28 -2.15 11.05
C VAL A 37 -1.76 -2.01 11.03
N PHE A 38 -1.29 -0.86 10.56
CA PHE A 38 0.12 -0.47 10.62
C PHE A 38 0.30 0.58 11.71
N SER A 39 1.45 0.57 12.38
CA SER A 39 1.70 1.45 13.52
C SER A 39 3.08 2.08 13.44
N THR A 40 3.16 3.38 13.70
CA THR A 40 4.41 4.14 13.67
C THR A 40 4.38 5.26 14.70
N TRP A 41 5.50 5.93 14.90
CA TRP A 41 5.55 7.14 15.71
C TRP A 41 5.04 8.36 14.95
N GLU A 42 4.51 9.33 15.70
CA GLU A 42 4.17 10.65 15.19
C GLU A 42 5.38 11.33 14.55
N GLY A 43 5.11 12.27 13.65
CA GLY A 43 6.11 13.05 12.93
C GLY A 43 5.99 12.92 11.41
N PHE A 44 6.35 13.98 10.72
CA PHE A 44 6.34 14.07 9.26
C PHE A 44 7.76 13.90 8.73
N GLU A 45 8.02 12.78 8.07
CA GLU A 45 9.28 12.47 7.39
C GLU A 45 8.94 11.95 5.99
N ALA A 46 9.77 12.25 5.00
CA ALA A 46 9.50 11.88 3.61
C ALA A 46 9.35 10.36 3.45
N ASP A 47 10.22 9.59 4.10
CA ASP A 47 10.18 8.12 4.09
C ASP A 47 8.88 7.58 4.71
N LYS A 48 8.47 8.11 5.86
CA LYS A 48 7.23 7.72 6.53
C LYS A 48 6.00 8.00 5.66
N CYS A 49 5.89 9.20 5.11
CA CYS A 49 4.76 9.59 4.27
C CYS A 49 4.70 8.76 2.99
N ALA A 50 5.83 8.54 2.32
CA ALA A 50 5.92 7.67 1.15
C ALA A 50 5.57 6.21 1.49
N SER A 51 6.01 5.73 2.66
CA SER A 51 5.71 4.38 3.16
C SER A 51 4.22 4.19 3.44
N ILE A 52 3.54 5.17 4.05
CA ILE A 52 2.09 5.15 4.25
C ILE A 52 1.35 5.11 2.91
N TRP A 53 1.77 5.93 1.95
CA TRP A 53 1.21 5.92 0.60
C TRP A 53 1.37 4.55 -0.08
N LEU A 54 2.58 3.95 0.00
CA LEU A 54 2.86 2.61 -0.54
C LEU A 54 1.95 1.55 0.08
N ILE A 55 1.82 1.55 1.42
CA ILE A 55 0.95 0.63 2.15
C ILE A 55 -0.48 0.73 1.65
N LYS A 56 -1.06 1.94 1.64
CA LYS A 56 -2.46 2.16 1.26
C LYS A 56 -2.73 1.95 -0.22
N ARG A 57 -1.74 2.08 -1.09
CA ARG A 57 -1.95 1.98 -2.53
C ARG A 57 -1.68 0.58 -3.07
N PHE A 58 -0.72 -0.15 -2.50
CA PHE A 58 -0.19 -1.38 -3.09
C PHE A 58 -0.25 -2.61 -2.18
N ILE A 59 -0.50 -2.43 -0.88
CA ILE A 59 -0.55 -3.54 0.08
C ILE A 59 -1.99 -3.77 0.55
N ASP A 60 -2.60 -2.77 1.19
CA ASP A 60 -3.98 -2.83 1.61
C ASP A 60 -4.63 -1.44 1.53
N ARG A 61 -5.57 -1.29 0.61
CA ARG A 61 -6.29 -0.03 0.38
C ARG A 61 -7.07 0.43 1.62
N ASN A 62 -7.52 -0.51 2.44
CA ASN A 62 -8.27 -0.27 3.65
C ASN A 62 -7.36 -0.21 4.90
N ALA A 63 -6.04 -0.34 4.74
CA ALA A 63 -5.11 -0.31 5.85
C ALA A 63 -5.38 0.87 6.79
N VAL A 64 -5.36 0.61 8.07
CA VAL A 64 -5.42 1.63 9.13
C VAL A 64 -4.00 1.94 9.57
N VAL A 65 -3.65 3.22 9.64
CA VAL A 65 -2.38 3.66 10.21
C VAL A 65 -2.63 4.30 11.56
N ARG A 66 -1.94 3.79 12.59
CA ARG A 66 -1.99 4.32 13.95
C ARG A 66 -0.69 5.02 14.29
N PHE A 67 -0.81 6.17 14.92
CA PHE A 67 0.33 6.97 15.35
C PHE A 67 0.44 6.93 16.87
N PHE A 68 1.66 6.79 17.35
CA PHE A 68 2.02 6.75 18.76
C PHE A 68 3.04 7.86 19.07
N PRO A 69 3.07 8.38 20.29
CA PRO A 69 4.09 9.31 20.72
C PRO A 69 5.50 8.78 20.43
N LYS A 70 6.41 9.68 20.04
CA LYS A 70 7.78 9.31 19.73
C LYS A 70 8.47 8.69 20.94
N GLY A 71 9.04 7.50 20.76
CA GLY A 71 9.71 6.73 21.84
C GLY A 71 8.80 5.75 22.56
N GLU A 72 7.49 5.76 22.32
CA GLU A 72 6.57 4.79 22.90
C GLU A 72 6.74 3.41 22.26
N ILE A 73 6.61 2.36 23.09
CA ILE A 73 6.66 0.97 22.62
C ILE A 73 5.36 0.64 21.89
N ILE A 74 5.46 0.32 20.60
CA ILE A 74 4.30 -0.08 19.79
C ILE A 74 3.93 -1.53 20.11
N LYS A 75 2.75 -1.71 20.70
CA LYS A 75 2.24 -3.03 21.14
C LYS A 75 1.19 -3.62 20.21
N GLU A 76 0.72 -2.86 19.22
CA GLU A 76 -0.35 -3.31 18.34
C GLU A 76 -0.06 -2.95 16.88
N GLY A 77 -0.66 -3.72 15.97
CA GLY A 77 -0.46 -3.54 14.53
C GLY A 77 0.90 -4.05 14.04
N ILE A 78 1.20 -3.73 12.79
CA ILE A 78 2.48 -4.01 12.14
C ILE A 78 3.36 -2.77 12.30
N PRO A 79 4.39 -2.81 13.15
CA PRO A 79 5.24 -1.63 13.36
C PRO A 79 6.07 -1.33 12.11
N PHE A 80 6.16 -0.05 11.76
CA PHE A 80 7.04 0.42 10.69
C PHE A 80 7.65 1.79 11.03
N ASP A 81 8.78 2.09 10.42
CA ASP A 81 9.52 3.35 10.56
C ASP A 81 9.82 3.72 12.03
N THR A 82 10.12 2.71 12.83
CA THR A 82 10.59 2.85 14.22
C THR A 82 11.79 1.95 14.46
N PRO A 83 12.67 2.23 15.44
CA PRO A 83 13.93 1.50 15.63
C PRO A 83 13.78 -0.02 15.80
N ASP A 84 12.70 -0.47 16.44
CA ASP A 84 12.46 -1.89 16.74
C ASP A 84 11.65 -2.61 15.67
N ALA A 85 11.13 -1.88 14.65
CA ALA A 85 10.35 -2.47 13.59
C ALA A 85 11.21 -3.30 12.61
N LYS A 86 10.61 -4.35 12.03
CA LYS A 86 11.22 -5.03 10.88
C LYS A 86 11.17 -4.17 9.62
N LEU A 87 10.11 -3.40 9.47
CA LEU A 87 9.89 -2.46 8.37
C LEU A 87 10.42 -1.09 8.78
N ARG A 88 11.74 -0.92 8.75
CA ARG A 88 12.40 0.29 9.22
C ARG A 88 13.50 0.74 8.29
N ARG A 89 14.04 1.90 8.56
CA ARG A 89 15.30 2.35 8.00
C ARG A 89 16.48 1.51 8.51
N TYR A 90 17.33 1.10 7.60
CA TYR A 90 18.62 0.49 7.85
C TYR A 90 19.73 1.41 7.34
N HIS A 91 20.99 1.09 7.63
CA HIS A 91 22.14 1.90 7.18
C HIS A 91 22.23 2.05 5.65
N ASN A 92 21.69 1.10 4.90
CA ASN A 92 21.75 1.04 3.44
C ASN A 92 20.37 0.91 2.76
N MET A 93 19.29 1.21 3.47
CA MET A 93 17.94 1.00 2.96
C MET A 93 16.95 1.86 3.75
N CYS A 94 16.14 2.65 3.07
CA CYS A 94 15.06 3.40 3.71
C CYS A 94 13.86 2.49 4.03
N THR A 95 12.92 2.97 4.85
CA THR A 95 11.71 2.22 5.25
C THR A 95 10.87 1.84 4.04
N PHE A 96 10.72 2.73 3.07
CA PHE A 96 10.00 2.46 1.83
C PHE A 96 10.58 1.25 1.08
N GLU A 97 11.90 1.20 0.93
CA GLU A 97 12.61 0.07 0.30
C GLU A 97 12.45 -1.22 1.11
N ALA A 98 12.50 -1.13 2.45
CA ALA A 98 12.28 -2.28 3.33
C ALA A 98 10.88 -2.88 3.14
N ILE A 99 9.86 -2.03 2.97
CA ILE A 99 8.49 -2.45 2.68
C ILE A 99 8.39 -3.11 1.30
N LEU A 100 8.96 -2.52 0.25
CA LEU A 100 8.99 -3.12 -1.09
C LEU A 100 9.59 -4.53 -1.05
N LYS A 101 10.71 -4.68 -0.35
CA LYS A 101 11.40 -5.95 -0.19
C LYS A 101 10.57 -6.98 0.59
N HIS A 102 9.96 -6.57 1.69
CA HIS A 102 9.15 -7.44 2.54
C HIS A 102 7.93 -8.00 1.80
N TYR A 103 7.21 -7.14 1.10
CA TYR A 103 6.02 -7.52 0.34
C TYR A 103 6.33 -8.02 -1.07
N LYS A 104 7.61 -8.14 -1.42
CA LYS A 104 8.09 -8.64 -2.72
C LYS A 104 7.51 -7.86 -3.91
N ILE A 105 7.30 -6.56 -3.74
CA ILE A 105 6.79 -5.68 -4.79
C ILE A 105 7.94 -5.37 -5.76
N LYS A 106 7.77 -5.76 -7.04
CA LYS A 106 8.77 -5.62 -8.10
C LYS A 106 8.28 -4.68 -9.20
N ASP A 107 7.96 -3.47 -8.83
CA ASP A 107 7.56 -2.41 -9.77
C ASP A 107 8.74 -1.46 -10.01
N PRO A 108 9.16 -1.23 -11.28
CA PRO A 108 10.29 -0.35 -11.59
C PRO A 108 10.06 1.10 -11.12
N ASN A 109 8.85 1.62 -11.22
CA ASN A 109 8.52 2.99 -10.81
C ASN A 109 8.59 3.13 -9.29
N LEU A 110 8.05 2.14 -8.54
CA LEU A 110 8.16 2.12 -7.08
C LEU A 110 9.61 1.95 -6.63
N THR A 111 10.39 1.14 -7.35
CA THR A 111 11.84 1.02 -7.09
C THR A 111 12.54 2.37 -7.30
N TYR A 112 12.17 3.12 -8.33
CA TYR A 112 12.75 4.44 -8.58
C TYR A 112 12.34 5.47 -7.52
N ILE A 113 11.08 5.48 -7.10
CA ILE A 113 10.61 6.29 -5.96
C ILE A 113 11.42 5.94 -4.70
N GLY A 114 11.61 4.64 -4.42
CA GLY A 114 12.44 4.19 -3.30
C GLY A 114 13.85 4.77 -3.34
N LYS A 115 14.49 4.84 -4.51
CA LYS A 115 15.82 5.46 -4.68
C LYS A 115 15.80 6.97 -4.39
N ILE A 116 14.75 7.69 -4.76
CA ILE A 116 14.61 9.12 -4.42
C ILE A 116 14.48 9.29 -2.91
N ILE A 117 13.63 8.49 -2.26
CA ILE A 117 13.47 8.53 -0.81
C ILE A 117 14.78 8.15 -0.09
N HIS A 118 15.47 7.13 -0.58
CA HIS A 118 16.79 6.74 -0.09
C HIS A 118 17.79 7.91 -0.18
N ASP A 119 17.83 8.58 -1.32
CA ASP A 119 18.72 9.72 -1.54
C ASP A 119 18.36 10.92 -0.65
N ILE A 120 17.09 11.08 -0.24
CA ILE A 120 16.66 12.10 0.73
C ILE A 120 17.12 11.73 2.15
N GLU A 121 16.88 10.49 2.59
CA GLU A 121 16.86 10.10 3.99
C GLU A 121 18.14 9.40 4.46
N ILE A 122 18.82 8.68 3.58
CA ILE A 122 20.05 7.95 3.90
C ILE A 122 21.27 8.76 3.48
N ASN A 123 21.22 9.35 2.28
CA ASN A 123 22.34 10.10 1.70
C ASN A 123 22.31 11.57 2.14
N ILE A 124 22.23 11.82 3.45
CA ILE A 124 22.04 13.16 4.00
C ILE A 124 23.28 14.05 3.91
N TRP A 125 24.47 13.46 3.90
CA TRP A 125 25.77 14.18 3.95
C TRP A 125 26.42 14.32 2.58
N GLU A 126 25.95 13.59 1.58
CA GLU A 126 26.53 13.56 0.26
C GLU A 126 25.71 14.38 -0.74
N ARG A 127 26.34 14.69 -1.88
CA ARG A 127 25.62 15.29 -3.00
C ARG A 127 24.52 14.33 -3.46
N LYS A 128 23.30 14.86 -3.64
CA LYS A 128 22.17 14.05 -4.12
C LYS A 128 22.49 13.42 -5.46
N VAL A 129 22.21 12.11 -5.56
CA VAL A 129 22.57 11.30 -6.72
C VAL A 129 21.57 11.48 -7.86
N LEU A 130 20.28 11.57 -7.51
CA LEU A 130 19.22 11.69 -8.51
C LEU A 130 18.81 13.15 -8.71
N PRO A 131 18.60 13.58 -9.97
CA PRO A 131 18.29 14.98 -10.28
C PRO A 131 16.98 15.46 -9.65
N GLU A 132 15.99 14.56 -9.45
CA GLU A 132 14.69 14.88 -8.88
C GLU A 132 14.71 15.02 -7.35
N THR A 133 15.72 14.50 -6.67
CA THR A 133 15.76 14.43 -5.20
C THR A 133 15.62 15.78 -4.54
N ALA A 134 16.34 16.80 -5.03
CA ALA A 134 16.29 18.14 -4.47
C ALA A 134 14.87 18.72 -4.61
N PHE A 135 14.28 18.61 -5.77
CA PHE A 135 12.91 19.09 -6.03
C PHE A 135 11.88 18.39 -5.14
N VAL A 136 11.95 17.06 -5.03
CA VAL A 136 11.01 16.26 -4.21
C VAL A 136 11.15 16.63 -2.73
N ARG A 137 12.38 16.74 -2.22
CA ARG A 137 12.67 17.15 -0.84
C ARG A 137 12.11 18.55 -0.55
N ASP A 138 12.40 19.51 -1.42
CA ASP A 138 12.00 20.89 -1.20
C ASP A 138 10.48 21.05 -1.27
N ARG A 139 9.83 20.32 -2.18
CA ARG A 139 8.37 20.29 -2.27
C ARG A 139 7.73 19.65 -1.03
N PHE A 140 8.32 18.57 -0.53
CA PHE A 140 7.86 17.92 0.70
C PHE A 140 7.97 18.87 1.91
N ASN A 141 9.12 19.53 2.06
CA ASN A 141 9.33 20.50 3.14
C ASN A 141 8.31 21.64 3.08
N GLN A 142 8.02 22.17 1.89
CA GLN A 142 6.99 23.20 1.71
C GLN A 142 5.61 22.72 2.16
N MET A 143 5.23 21.49 1.80
CA MET A 143 3.94 20.92 2.22
C MET A 143 3.83 20.78 3.75
N ILE A 144 4.93 20.46 4.44
CA ILE A 144 4.95 20.45 5.91
C ILE A 144 4.72 21.85 6.46
N LEU A 145 5.43 22.85 5.96
CA LEU A 145 5.27 24.24 6.40
C LEU A 145 3.85 24.75 6.19
N ASP A 146 3.27 24.50 5.02
CA ASP A 146 1.89 24.87 4.72
C ASP A 146 0.88 24.19 5.67
N SER A 147 1.14 22.94 6.03
CA SER A 147 0.27 22.18 6.95
C SER A 147 0.35 22.68 8.39
N LEU A 148 1.50 23.19 8.82
CA LEU A 148 1.69 23.78 10.15
C LEU A 148 0.99 25.14 10.23
N ASN A 149 1.18 25.99 9.23
CA ASN A 149 0.54 27.31 9.16
C ASN A 149 -0.99 27.24 9.16
N ASN A 150 -1.56 26.21 8.53
CA ASN A 150 -3.02 26.00 8.49
C ASN A 150 -3.61 25.45 9.81
N ARG A 151 -2.79 25.09 10.80
CA ARG A 151 -3.26 24.64 12.13
C ARG A 151 -3.35 25.78 13.16
N GLU A 152 -2.76 26.92 12.85
CA GLU A 152 -2.73 28.08 13.73
C GLU A 152 -3.87 29.09 13.46
N VAL A 153 -4.84 28.73 12.57
CA VAL A 153 -6.00 29.56 12.23
C VAL A 153 -7.30 28.92 12.81
#